data_26d86870837d96e99f6a81e87f7586d5
#
_entry.id   26d86870837d96e99f6a81e87f7586d5
#
_cell.length_a   1.000
_cell.length_b   1.000
_cell.length_c   1.000
_cell.angle_alpha   90.00
_cell.angle_beta   90.00
_cell.angle_gamma   90.00
#
_symmetry.space_group_name_H-M   'P 1'
#
loop_
_entity.id
_entity.type
_entity.pdbx_description
1 polymer ?
#
loop_
_entity_poly.entity_id
_entity_poly.type
_entity_poly.pdbx_seq_one_letter_code
_entity_poly.pdbx_strand_id
1 'polypeptide(L)'
;MDIEKLLAANPAMTDIHLTEGLPLMIRVYGALKKMKEIAEPQLFAELISSYVPPDRQAAYQRTGSADSAFSLGNVRCRLHLYRSGGLASAAIRILPELSLLGADLDRTWLEKVSQLSHGLVLITGSSGSGKSTTMARILSLISQKRACHVVTLEDPVEYVIPMEKALIHQREIGRDVADFPQGIRDALREDPDVIALGEMRDSETISAALTAAETGHLVLGTLHTTRAKDVPARIIHAFPGDRQEEIRGLLAANLVTVSSQMLYRSGKETWLLREILTNVAAVAHLIREGKEEQIPSYMEMGLSQMRTMKQAMYAMKGISERERERLLKSLE
;
A
#
# COMPACT_ATOMS: atom_id res chain seq x y z
N MET A 1 15.33 25.54 -7.61
CA MET A 1 15.45 24.34 -8.49
C MET A 1 14.07 23.99 -9.00
N ASP A 2 13.92 23.70 -10.27
CA ASP A 2 12.64 23.34 -10.86
C ASP A 2 12.55 21.80 -10.95
N ILE A 3 11.82 21.20 -10.03
CA ILE A 3 11.65 19.74 -9.95
C ILE A 3 10.94 19.22 -11.21
N GLU A 4 10.01 19.99 -11.80
CA GLU A 4 9.32 19.59 -13.03
C GLU A 4 10.30 19.46 -14.21
N LYS A 5 11.23 20.40 -14.36
CA LYS A 5 12.29 20.29 -15.37
C LYS A 5 13.22 19.10 -15.12
N LEU A 6 13.51 18.81 -13.87
CA LEU A 6 14.33 17.66 -13.50
C LEU A 6 13.64 16.34 -13.85
N LEU A 7 12.32 16.26 -13.60
CA LEU A 7 11.47 15.13 -13.98
C LEU A 7 11.42 14.94 -15.49
N ALA A 8 11.18 16.03 -16.24
CA ALA A 8 11.13 15.99 -17.71
C ALA A 8 12.46 15.52 -18.33
N ALA A 9 13.59 15.93 -17.75
CA ALA A 9 14.92 15.51 -18.18
C ALA A 9 15.30 14.05 -17.80
N ASN A 10 14.62 13.48 -16.80
CA ASN A 10 14.91 12.15 -16.27
C ASN A 10 13.59 11.35 -16.04
N PRO A 11 12.87 10.93 -17.09
CA PRO A 11 11.55 10.30 -16.98
C PRO A 11 11.56 8.95 -16.23
N ALA A 12 12.71 8.32 -16.09
CA ALA A 12 12.88 7.07 -15.33
C ALA A 12 13.34 7.30 -13.87
N MET A 13 13.32 8.56 -13.41
CA MET A 13 13.69 8.92 -12.05
C MET A 13 12.56 8.47 -11.08
N THR A 14 12.98 7.83 -9.98
CA THR A 14 12.06 7.33 -8.95
C THR A 14 12.18 8.09 -7.64
N ASP A 15 13.36 8.62 -7.31
CA ASP A 15 13.58 9.33 -6.06
C ASP A 15 14.58 10.49 -6.27
N ILE A 16 14.40 11.57 -5.49
CA ILE A 16 15.33 12.69 -5.36
C ILE A 16 15.74 12.77 -3.90
N HIS A 17 17.03 12.82 -3.64
CA HIS A 17 17.57 13.02 -2.30
C HIS A 17 18.30 14.36 -2.24
N LEU A 18 17.92 15.18 -1.27
CA LEU A 18 18.42 16.51 -1.04
C LEU A 18 19.06 16.58 0.35
N THR A 19 20.20 17.25 0.45
CA THR A 19 20.79 17.66 1.72
C THR A 19 21.35 19.06 1.52
N GLU A 20 21.01 19.98 2.40
CA GLU A 20 21.40 21.38 2.34
C GLU A 20 22.90 21.55 2.12
N GLY A 21 23.29 22.36 1.14
CA GLY A 21 24.67 22.62 0.76
C GLY A 21 25.37 21.50 0.00
N LEU A 22 24.69 20.36 -0.27
CA LEU A 22 25.27 19.22 -1.00
C LEU A 22 24.66 19.06 -2.38
N PRO A 23 25.40 18.42 -3.32
CA PRO A 23 24.85 18.04 -4.61
C PRO A 23 23.64 17.12 -4.49
N LEU A 24 22.63 17.36 -5.33
CA LEU A 24 21.46 16.50 -5.44
C LEU A 24 21.86 15.08 -5.85
N MET A 25 21.14 14.12 -5.30
CA MET A 25 21.24 12.73 -5.73
C MET A 25 19.89 12.29 -6.28
N ILE A 26 19.85 11.71 -7.46
CA ILE A 26 18.63 11.12 -8.03
C ILE A 26 18.79 9.61 -8.18
N ARG A 27 17.67 8.89 -8.07
CA ARG A 27 17.64 7.44 -8.36
C ARG A 27 17.00 7.21 -9.72
N VAL A 28 17.76 6.61 -10.63
CA VAL A 28 17.31 6.29 -11.98
C VAL A 28 17.60 4.82 -12.25
N TYR A 29 16.58 4.04 -12.63
CA TYR A 29 16.70 2.58 -12.79
C TYR A 29 17.32 1.86 -11.58
N GLY A 30 17.02 2.33 -10.37
CA GLY A 30 17.55 1.76 -9.13
C GLY A 30 18.95 2.24 -8.72
N ALA A 31 19.73 2.87 -9.62
CA ALA A 31 21.06 3.39 -9.33
C ALA A 31 21.00 4.86 -8.87
N LEU A 32 21.81 5.20 -7.85
CA LEU A 32 22.01 6.60 -7.44
C LEU A 32 22.95 7.31 -8.39
N LYS A 33 22.56 8.50 -8.83
CA LYS A 33 23.32 9.39 -9.71
C LYS A 33 23.48 10.74 -9.05
N LYS A 34 24.74 11.21 -8.93
CA LYS A 34 25.05 12.55 -8.43
C LYS A 34 24.81 13.58 -9.53
N MET A 35 24.13 14.65 -9.19
CA MET A 35 23.88 15.80 -10.06
C MET A 35 24.93 16.89 -9.81
N LYS A 36 24.95 17.90 -10.69
CA LYS A 36 25.85 19.08 -10.52
C LYS A 36 25.21 20.15 -9.64
N GLU A 37 23.88 20.19 -9.61
CA GLU A 37 23.09 21.15 -8.86
C GLU A 37 23.24 20.90 -7.36
N ILE A 38 23.35 22.00 -6.58
CA ILE A 38 23.44 21.98 -5.13
C ILE A 38 22.07 22.29 -4.54
N ALA A 39 21.70 21.62 -3.46
CA ALA A 39 20.47 21.87 -2.72
C ALA A 39 20.67 23.12 -1.83
N GLU A 40 20.29 24.28 -2.35
CA GLU A 40 20.39 25.57 -1.64
C GLU A 40 19.35 25.64 -0.51
N PRO A 41 19.62 26.40 0.61
CA PRO A 41 18.69 26.56 1.72
C PRO A 41 17.29 27.05 1.30
N GLN A 42 17.21 27.93 0.29
CA GLN A 42 15.96 28.45 -0.27
C GLN A 42 15.06 27.35 -0.81
N LEU A 43 15.65 26.30 -1.37
CA LEU A 43 14.89 25.15 -1.88
C LEU A 43 14.08 24.47 -0.77
N PHE A 44 14.67 24.30 0.42
CA PHE A 44 13.95 23.70 1.56
C PHE A 44 12.84 24.61 2.07
N ALA A 45 13.08 25.92 2.11
CA ALA A 45 12.04 26.89 2.48
C ALA A 45 10.87 26.85 1.49
N GLU A 46 11.14 26.76 0.18
CA GLU A 46 10.13 26.62 -0.87
C GLU A 46 9.37 25.29 -0.76
N LEU A 47 10.07 24.16 -0.57
CA LEU A 47 9.44 22.85 -0.38
C LEU A 47 8.51 22.84 0.83
N ILE A 48 8.96 23.41 1.96
CA ILE A 48 8.16 23.47 3.18
C ILE A 48 6.95 24.37 3.00
N SER A 49 7.12 25.58 2.49
CA SER A 49 6.02 26.54 2.35
C SER A 49 4.99 26.12 1.32
N SER A 50 5.42 25.45 0.22
CA SER A 50 4.54 25.10 -0.90
C SER A 50 3.85 23.75 -0.73
N TYR A 51 4.50 22.78 -0.09
CA TYR A 51 4.07 21.38 -0.13
C TYR A 51 3.86 20.72 1.22
N VAL A 52 4.18 21.40 2.32
CA VAL A 52 4.01 20.83 3.65
C VAL A 52 2.90 21.59 4.38
N PRO A 53 1.81 20.93 4.79
CA PRO A 53 0.74 21.54 5.56
C PRO A 53 1.24 22.13 6.90
N PRO A 54 0.59 23.18 7.44
CA PRO A 54 1.05 23.88 8.65
C PRO A 54 1.25 22.99 9.88
N ASP A 55 0.39 21.99 10.08
CA ASP A 55 0.51 21.00 11.17
C ASP A 55 1.77 20.14 11.03
N ARG A 56 2.09 19.72 9.80
CA ARG A 56 3.30 18.96 9.47
C ARG A 56 4.54 19.82 9.53
N GLN A 57 4.45 21.14 9.23
CA GLN A 57 5.54 22.10 9.45
C GLN A 57 5.85 22.21 10.95
N ALA A 58 4.82 22.32 11.81
CA ALA A 58 4.99 22.32 13.26
C ALA A 58 5.62 21.01 13.77
N ALA A 59 5.22 19.87 13.23
CA ALA A 59 5.84 18.58 13.53
C ALA A 59 7.32 18.57 13.16
N TYR A 60 7.69 19.02 11.95
CA TYR A 60 9.08 19.12 11.49
C TYR A 60 9.92 20.01 12.41
N GLN A 61 9.41 21.15 12.82
CA GLN A 61 10.12 22.04 13.76
C GLN A 61 10.38 21.37 15.11
N ARG A 62 9.43 20.59 15.62
CA ARG A 62 9.50 19.93 16.92
C ARG A 62 10.34 18.66 16.90
N THR A 63 10.17 17.80 15.90
CA THR A 63 10.75 16.45 15.87
C THR A 63 11.93 16.31 14.89
N GLY A 64 12.11 17.29 14.00
CA GLY A 64 13.10 17.24 12.92
C GLY A 64 12.68 16.33 11.75
N SER A 65 11.42 15.88 11.71
CA SER A 65 10.91 14.99 10.66
C SER A 65 9.44 15.29 10.33
N ALA A 66 9.07 15.21 9.05
CA ALA A 66 7.69 15.27 8.59
C ALA A 66 7.51 14.56 7.26
N ASP A 67 6.38 13.89 7.10
CA ASP A 67 5.91 13.33 5.83
C ASP A 67 4.84 14.23 5.22
N SER A 68 4.85 14.33 3.89
CA SER A 68 3.83 15.03 3.12
C SER A 68 3.69 14.41 1.74
N ALA A 69 2.63 14.73 1.02
CA ALA A 69 2.49 14.38 -0.38
C ALA A 69 1.93 15.56 -1.17
N PHE A 70 2.44 15.75 -2.39
CA PHE A 70 2.06 16.86 -3.25
C PHE A 70 2.01 16.43 -4.71
N SER A 71 1.39 17.24 -5.55
CA SER A 71 1.34 17.00 -7.00
C SER A 71 2.11 18.08 -7.75
N LEU A 72 2.87 17.66 -8.76
CA LEU A 72 3.53 18.50 -9.75
C LEU A 72 2.88 18.19 -11.11
N GLY A 73 1.99 19.03 -11.59
CA GLY A 73 1.12 18.68 -12.70
C GLY A 73 0.37 17.36 -12.40
N ASN A 74 0.52 16.37 -13.28
CA ASN A 74 -0.08 15.04 -13.11
C ASN A 74 0.78 14.07 -12.29
N VAL A 75 1.98 14.48 -11.87
CA VAL A 75 2.89 13.60 -11.14
C VAL A 75 2.68 13.76 -9.65
N ARG A 76 2.32 12.69 -8.97
CA ARG A 76 2.22 12.66 -7.52
C ARG A 76 3.58 12.37 -6.89
N CYS A 77 3.94 13.10 -5.83
CA CYS A 77 5.19 12.96 -5.10
C CYS A 77 4.91 12.76 -3.60
N ARG A 78 5.68 11.86 -2.97
CA ARG A 78 5.78 11.77 -1.52
C ARG A 78 7.06 12.48 -1.08
N LEU A 79 6.96 13.36 -0.09
CA LEU A 79 8.04 14.12 0.50
C LEU A 79 8.26 13.65 1.93
N HIS A 80 9.47 13.23 2.25
CA HIS A 80 9.93 13.03 3.62
C HIS A 80 11.00 14.08 3.93
N LEU A 81 10.69 15.00 4.84
CA LEU A 81 11.64 15.96 5.38
C LEU A 81 12.29 15.39 6.64
N TYR A 82 13.60 15.56 6.81
CA TYR A 82 14.33 15.12 7.98
C TYR A 82 15.60 15.97 8.20
N ARG A 83 16.23 15.81 9.36
CA ARG A 83 17.53 16.42 9.64
C ARG A 83 18.64 15.37 9.63
N SER A 84 19.78 15.70 9.04
CA SER A 84 20.96 14.85 9.01
C SER A 84 22.20 15.68 9.30
N GLY A 85 22.91 15.41 10.40
CA GLY A 85 24.06 16.23 10.82
C GLY A 85 23.71 17.69 11.09
N GLY A 86 22.49 17.98 11.51
CA GLY A 86 21.97 19.35 11.72
C GLY A 86 21.46 20.05 10.46
N LEU A 87 21.76 19.50 9.26
CA LEU A 87 21.33 20.07 7.98
C LEU A 87 19.93 19.61 7.61
N ALA A 88 19.16 20.47 6.92
CA ALA A 88 17.91 20.10 6.32
C ALA A 88 18.13 19.06 5.22
N SER A 89 17.34 18.00 5.21
CA SER A 89 17.38 16.95 4.21
C SER A 89 15.97 16.58 3.76
N ALA A 90 15.84 16.12 2.51
CA ALA A 90 14.59 15.66 1.96
C ALA A 90 14.76 14.46 1.05
N ALA A 91 13.82 13.52 1.13
CA ALA A 91 13.65 12.46 0.15
C ALA A 91 12.30 12.66 -0.54
N ILE A 92 12.33 12.86 -1.86
CA ILE A 92 11.12 13.00 -2.68
C ILE A 92 11.00 11.75 -3.52
N ARG A 93 9.95 10.97 -3.30
CA ARG A 93 9.61 9.81 -4.13
C ARG A 93 8.59 10.20 -5.16
N ILE A 94 8.84 9.84 -6.41
CA ILE A 94 7.96 10.07 -7.54
C ILE A 94 7.07 8.85 -7.69
N LEU A 95 5.76 9.07 -7.66
CA LEU A 95 4.75 8.03 -7.85
C LEU A 95 4.32 8.04 -9.32
N PRO A 96 4.45 6.91 -10.03
CA PRO A 96 4.01 6.85 -11.42
C PRO A 96 2.48 6.94 -11.49
N GLU A 97 1.96 7.59 -12.52
CA GLU A 97 0.52 7.56 -12.80
C GLU A 97 0.04 6.12 -13.01
N LEU A 98 -1.15 5.80 -12.49
CA LEU A 98 -1.74 4.46 -12.64
C LEU A 98 -1.95 4.09 -14.12
N SER A 99 -2.26 5.07 -14.97
CA SER A 99 -2.44 4.93 -16.42
C SER A 99 -1.17 4.49 -17.15
N LEU A 100 0.01 4.89 -16.65
CA LEU A 100 1.32 4.57 -17.24
C LEU A 100 1.85 3.21 -16.78
N LEU A 101 1.25 2.62 -15.76
CA LEU A 101 1.62 1.30 -15.28
C LEU A 101 1.04 0.24 -16.24
N GLY A 102 1.86 -0.69 -16.67
CA GLY A 102 1.45 -1.81 -17.51
C GLY A 102 0.25 -2.59 -16.93
N ALA A 103 -0.37 -3.41 -17.76
CA ALA A 103 -1.51 -4.23 -17.35
C ALA A 103 -1.13 -5.12 -16.17
N ASP A 104 -2.04 -5.21 -15.20
CA ASP A 104 -1.87 -6.12 -14.07
C ASP A 104 -2.17 -7.55 -14.51
N LEU A 105 -1.25 -8.48 -14.24
CA LEU A 105 -1.40 -9.88 -14.61
C LEU A 105 -2.57 -10.56 -13.88
N ASP A 106 -2.94 -10.04 -12.72
CA ASP A 106 -4.04 -10.54 -11.89
C ASP A 106 -5.31 -9.68 -12.02
N ARG A 107 -5.55 -9.13 -13.20
CA ARG A 107 -6.71 -8.28 -13.48
C ARG A 107 -8.03 -8.92 -13.05
N THR A 108 -8.20 -10.20 -13.28
CA THR A 108 -9.41 -10.95 -12.86
C THR A 108 -9.61 -10.91 -11.35
N TRP A 109 -8.54 -11.01 -10.56
CA TRP A 109 -8.62 -10.87 -9.10
C TRP A 109 -9.01 -9.45 -8.69
N LEU A 110 -8.39 -8.42 -9.30
CA LEU A 110 -8.75 -7.02 -9.04
C LEU A 110 -10.21 -6.73 -9.37
N GLU A 111 -10.70 -7.23 -10.50
CA GLU A 111 -12.11 -7.07 -10.92
C GLU A 111 -13.07 -7.77 -9.95
N LYS A 112 -12.75 -8.98 -9.49
CA LYS A 112 -13.55 -9.67 -8.48
C LYS A 112 -13.60 -8.88 -7.16
N VAL A 113 -12.44 -8.42 -6.67
CA VAL A 113 -12.37 -7.62 -5.45
C VAL A 113 -13.19 -6.33 -5.59
N SER A 114 -13.11 -5.65 -6.74
CA SER A 114 -13.86 -4.40 -6.96
C SER A 114 -15.39 -4.57 -6.98
N GLN A 115 -15.89 -5.80 -7.16
CA GLN A 115 -17.31 -6.12 -7.19
C GLN A 115 -17.88 -6.62 -5.84
N LEU A 116 -17.02 -6.85 -4.85
CA LEU A 116 -17.46 -7.26 -3.52
C LEU A 116 -18.34 -6.19 -2.88
N SER A 117 -19.40 -6.63 -2.20
CA SER A 117 -20.29 -5.74 -1.45
C SER A 117 -19.82 -5.51 -0.02
N HIS A 118 -19.22 -6.51 0.61
CA HIS A 118 -18.78 -6.47 2.01
C HIS A 118 -17.62 -7.45 2.26
N GLY A 119 -17.06 -7.37 3.46
CA GLY A 119 -16.01 -8.24 3.95
C GLY A 119 -14.62 -7.59 3.95
N LEU A 120 -13.63 -8.29 4.46
CA LEU A 120 -12.25 -7.81 4.61
C LEU A 120 -11.36 -8.37 3.50
N VAL A 121 -10.72 -7.48 2.75
CA VAL A 121 -9.69 -7.80 1.75
C VAL A 121 -8.36 -7.22 2.20
N LEU A 122 -7.31 -8.04 2.19
CA LEU A 122 -5.99 -7.65 2.66
C LEU A 122 -4.97 -7.68 1.53
N ILE A 123 -4.23 -6.58 1.38
CA ILE A 123 -3.12 -6.45 0.46
C ILE A 123 -1.85 -6.36 1.29
N THR A 124 -0.96 -7.35 1.18
CA THR A 124 0.19 -7.47 2.06
C THR A 124 1.51 -7.55 1.30
N GLY A 125 2.61 -7.41 2.00
CA GLY A 125 3.96 -7.45 1.43
C GLY A 125 4.88 -6.40 2.03
N SER A 126 6.17 -6.49 1.73
CA SER A 126 7.19 -5.56 2.21
C SER A 126 6.95 -4.12 1.75
N SER A 127 7.65 -3.16 2.33
CA SER A 127 7.67 -1.78 1.83
C SER A 127 8.16 -1.75 0.37
N GLY A 128 7.48 -0.97 -0.48
CA GLY A 128 7.80 -0.89 -1.91
C GLY A 128 7.36 -2.10 -2.74
N SER A 129 6.55 -3.02 -2.21
CA SER A 129 6.00 -4.17 -2.97
C SER A 129 4.82 -3.81 -3.88
N GLY A 130 4.38 -2.54 -3.90
CA GLY A 130 3.29 -2.05 -4.76
C GLY A 130 1.89 -2.15 -4.14
N LYS A 131 1.76 -2.26 -2.80
CA LYS A 131 0.47 -2.33 -2.10
C LYS A 131 -0.45 -1.14 -2.42
N SER A 132 0.07 0.08 -2.28
CA SER A 132 -0.69 1.31 -2.58
C SER A 132 -1.14 1.37 -4.04
N THR A 133 -0.29 0.92 -4.97
CA THR A 133 -0.64 0.83 -6.40
C THR A 133 -1.78 -0.17 -6.63
N THR A 134 -1.75 -1.32 -5.98
CA THR A 134 -2.82 -2.33 -6.07
C THR A 134 -4.12 -1.80 -5.47
N MET A 135 -4.05 -1.16 -4.30
CA MET A 135 -5.18 -0.48 -3.68
C MET A 135 -5.80 0.56 -4.62
N ALA A 136 -4.97 1.44 -5.18
CA ALA A 136 -5.41 2.48 -6.11
C ALA A 136 -6.07 1.90 -7.37
N ARG A 137 -5.57 0.78 -7.91
CA ARG A 137 -6.19 0.07 -9.04
C ARG A 137 -7.57 -0.48 -8.69
N ILE A 138 -7.73 -1.08 -7.51
CA ILE A 138 -9.03 -1.58 -7.04
C ILE A 138 -10.00 -0.40 -6.87
N LEU A 139 -9.58 0.67 -6.22
CA LEU A 139 -10.40 1.87 -6.01
C LEU A 139 -10.78 2.54 -7.33
N SER A 140 -9.87 2.62 -8.31
CA SER A 140 -10.18 3.11 -9.66
C SER A 140 -11.23 2.24 -10.37
N LEU A 141 -11.14 0.91 -10.25
CA LEU A 141 -12.16 0.00 -10.80
C LEU A 141 -13.52 0.18 -10.12
N ILE A 142 -13.54 0.39 -8.80
CA ILE A 142 -14.76 0.70 -8.04
C ILE A 142 -15.34 2.02 -8.54
N SER A 143 -14.52 3.08 -8.63
CA SER A 143 -14.95 4.41 -9.09
C SER A 143 -15.60 4.37 -10.46
N GLN A 144 -15.03 3.61 -11.39
CA GLN A 144 -15.53 3.47 -12.77
C GLN A 144 -16.82 2.67 -12.87
N LYS A 145 -17.00 1.67 -12.03
CA LYS A 145 -18.06 0.66 -12.23
C LYS A 145 -19.23 0.77 -11.27
N ARG A 146 -19.05 1.34 -10.08
CA ARG A 146 -20.04 1.33 -9.00
C ARG A 146 -20.50 2.74 -8.61
N ALA A 147 -21.80 2.94 -8.46
CA ALA A 147 -22.36 4.11 -7.79
C ALA A 147 -22.39 3.80 -6.29
N CYS A 148 -21.35 4.18 -5.57
CA CYS A 148 -21.15 3.88 -4.15
C CYS A 148 -20.30 4.98 -3.50
N HIS A 149 -20.29 5.00 -2.16
CA HIS A 149 -19.44 5.91 -1.39
C HIS A 149 -18.19 5.17 -0.88
N VAL A 150 -17.03 5.72 -1.20
CA VAL A 150 -15.72 5.20 -0.78
C VAL A 150 -15.06 6.21 0.15
N VAL A 151 -14.65 5.78 1.32
CA VAL A 151 -13.81 6.55 2.25
C VAL A 151 -12.44 5.90 2.33
N THR A 152 -11.37 6.66 2.09
CA THR A 152 -10.02 6.17 2.34
C THR A 152 -9.39 6.89 3.54
N LEU A 153 -8.56 6.16 4.29
CA LEU A 153 -7.74 6.67 5.39
C LEU A 153 -6.29 6.34 5.06
N GLU A 154 -5.45 7.36 4.84
CA GLU A 154 -4.10 7.19 4.31
C GLU A 154 -3.08 8.08 5.07
N ASP A 155 -1.81 7.67 5.10
CA ASP A 155 -0.72 8.45 5.74
C ASP A 155 0.58 8.42 4.89
N PRO A 156 0.75 9.38 3.96
CA PRO A 156 -0.22 10.29 3.37
C PRO A 156 -0.99 9.68 2.18
N VAL A 157 -1.89 10.45 1.55
CA VAL A 157 -2.56 10.07 0.27
C VAL A 157 -1.53 9.98 -0.85
N GLU A 158 -1.24 8.75 -1.32
CA GLU A 158 -0.25 8.50 -2.37
C GLU A 158 -0.84 8.67 -3.79
N TYR A 159 -2.05 8.16 -4.04
CA TYR A 159 -2.73 8.26 -5.33
C TYR A 159 -4.05 9.00 -5.18
N VAL A 160 -4.27 10.02 -6.00
CA VAL A 160 -5.57 10.68 -6.08
C VAL A 160 -6.46 9.86 -7.01
N ILE A 161 -7.56 9.35 -6.48
CA ILE A 161 -8.50 8.51 -7.23
C ILE A 161 -9.56 9.39 -7.88
N PRO A 162 -9.71 9.37 -9.22
CA PRO A 162 -10.75 10.15 -9.90
C PRO A 162 -12.16 9.71 -9.46
N MET A 163 -13.03 10.69 -9.19
CA MET A 163 -14.45 10.45 -8.98
C MET A 163 -15.14 10.30 -10.35
N GLU A 164 -15.59 9.09 -10.66
CA GLU A 164 -16.36 8.81 -11.87
C GLU A 164 -17.82 8.50 -11.51
N LYS A 165 -18.13 7.23 -11.17
CA LYS A 165 -19.47 6.86 -10.67
C LYS A 165 -19.52 6.86 -9.14
N ALA A 166 -18.42 6.54 -8.48
CA ALA A 166 -18.36 6.55 -7.03
C ALA A 166 -18.04 7.95 -6.49
N LEU A 167 -18.64 8.29 -5.34
CA LEU A 167 -18.18 9.38 -4.49
C LEU A 167 -16.96 8.89 -3.72
N ILE A 168 -15.83 9.62 -3.75
CA ILE A 168 -14.59 9.23 -3.09
C ILE A 168 -14.11 10.34 -2.17
N HIS A 169 -14.04 10.04 -0.87
CA HIS A 169 -13.43 10.89 0.13
C HIS A 169 -12.11 10.27 0.58
N GLN A 170 -10.99 10.87 0.18
CA GLN A 170 -9.65 10.48 0.63
C GLN A 170 -9.25 11.36 1.80
N ARG A 171 -9.08 10.76 2.98
CA ARG A 171 -8.77 11.45 4.24
C ARG A 171 -7.35 11.11 4.69
N GLU A 172 -6.56 12.14 4.97
CA GLU A 172 -5.17 12.00 5.39
C GLU A 172 -5.05 12.03 6.91
N ILE A 173 -4.36 11.04 7.47
CA ILE A 173 -4.08 10.96 8.91
C ILE A 173 -3.23 12.15 9.35
N GLY A 174 -3.60 12.76 10.47
CA GLY A 174 -2.93 13.93 11.05
C GLY A 174 -3.34 15.26 10.43
N ARG A 175 -4.10 15.24 9.31
CA ARG A 175 -4.64 16.43 8.64
C ARG A 175 -6.16 16.47 8.69
N ASP A 176 -6.81 15.43 8.16
CA ASP A 176 -8.27 15.35 8.02
C ASP A 176 -8.88 14.51 9.15
N VAL A 177 -8.08 13.67 9.78
CA VAL A 177 -8.47 12.79 10.90
C VAL A 177 -7.25 12.50 11.79
N ALA A 178 -7.47 12.28 13.09
CA ALA A 178 -6.39 12.16 14.07
C ALA A 178 -5.55 10.87 13.87
N ASP A 179 -6.22 9.73 13.72
CA ASP A 179 -5.62 8.40 13.60
C ASP A 179 -6.55 7.44 12.85
N PHE A 180 -6.05 6.25 12.52
CA PHE A 180 -6.82 5.23 11.81
C PHE A 180 -8.06 4.74 12.59
N PRO A 181 -7.96 4.38 13.89
CA PRO A 181 -9.13 3.95 14.67
C PRO A 181 -10.24 5.00 14.71
N GLN A 182 -9.91 6.26 14.93
CA GLN A 182 -10.89 7.34 14.92
C GLN A 182 -11.47 7.54 13.52
N GLY A 183 -10.64 7.50 12.49
CA GLY A 183 -11.08 7.63 11.11
C GLY A 183 -12.07 6.54 10.69
N ILE A 184 -11.88 5.30 11.11
CA ILE A 184 -12.83 4.21 10.86
C ILE A 184 -14.15 4.46 11.58
N ARG A 185 -14.11 4.86 12.87
CA ARG A 185 -15.32 5.20 13.64
C ARG A 185 -16.11 6.35 13.02
N ASP A 186 -15.41 7.35 12.48
CA ASP A 186 -16.05 8.47 11.78
C ASP A 186 -16.64 8.01 10.44
N ALA A 187 -15.88 7.25 9.65
CA ALA A 187 -16.32 6.73 8.37
C ALA A 187 -17.64 5.94 8.50
N LEU A 188 -17.81 5.12 9.53
CA LEU A 188 -19.06 4.36 9.79
C LEU A 188 -20.30 5.26 9.99
N ARG A 189 -20.13 6.58 10.15
CA ARG A 189 -21.22 7.58 10.23
C ARG A 189 -21.40 8.40 8.96
N GLU A 190 -20.54 8.13 7.96
CA GLU A 190 -20.53 8.84 6.67
C GLU A 190 -21.26 8.08 5.57
N ASP A 191 -22.00 6.99 5.92
CA ASP A 191 -22.70 6.10 4.98
C ASP A 191 -21.80 5.54 3.87
N PRO A 192 -20.66 4.91 4.21
CA PRO A 192 -19.76 4.36 3.23
C PRO A 192 -20.18 2.96 2.78
N ASP A 193 -19.98 2.63 1.52
CA ASP A 193 -20.02 1.23 1.03
C ASP A 193 -18.65 0.57 1.14
N VAL A 194 -17.56 1.38 1.00
CA VAL A 194 -16.18 0.91 0.96
C VAL A 194 -15.31 1.75 1.86
N ILE A 195 -14.53 1.11 2.73
CA ILE A 195 -13.52 1.76 3.57
C ILE A 195 -12.15 1.20 3.18
N ALA A 196 -11.21 2.07 2.75
CA ALA A 196 -9.86 1.67 2.40
C ALA A 196 -8.85 2.22 3.41
N LEU A 197 -8.04 1.34 3.98
CA LEU A 197 -7.06 1.64 5.01
C LEU A 197 -5.65 1.53 4.44
N GLY A 198 -4.92 2.62 4.44
CA GLY A 198 -3.53 2.68 3.97
C GLY A 198 -2.66 1.63 4.65
N GLU A 199 -2.84 1.45 5.96
CA GLU A 199 -2.19 0.37 6.70
C GLU A 199 -2.91 0.04 8.02
N MET A 200 -2.73 -1.20 8.49
CA MET A 200 -3.26 -1.69 9.76
C MET A 200 -2.07 -2.17 10.62
N ARG A 201 -1.56 -1.30 11.50
CA ARG A 201 -0.34 -1.59 12.29
C ARG A 201 -0.62 -2.14 13.68
N ASP A 202 -1.71 -1.74 14.28
CA ASP A 202 -2.05 -1.99 15.68
C ASP A 202 -3.39 -2.73 15.82
N SER A 203 -3.59 -3.32 17.01
CA SER A 203 -4.79 -4.10 17.31
C SER A 203 -6.08 -3.27 17.29
N GLU A 204 -6.01 -1.98 17.61
CA GLU A 204 -7.20 -1.10 17.62
C GLU A 204 -7.70 -0.86 16.20
N THR A 205 -6.79 -0.52 15.28
CA THR A 205 -7.10 -0.39 13.85
C THR A 205 -7.64 -1.69 13.26
N ILE A 206 -7.01 -2.83 13.58
CA ILE A 206 -7.47 -4.16 13.13
C ILE A 206 -8.86 -4.47 13.66
N SER A 207 -9.13 -4.21 14.94
CA SER A 207 -10.45 -4.43 15.56
C SER A 207 -11.53 -3.59 14.89
N ALA A 208 -11.26 -2.29 14.66
CA ALA A 208 -12.20 -1.40 14.00
C ALA A 208 -12.48 -1.84 12.54
N ALA A 209 -11.44 -2.29 11.82
CA ALA A 209 -11.59 -2.81 10.45
C ALA A 209 -12.43 -4.09 10.39
N LEU A 210 -12.24 -5.02 11.35
CA LEU A 210 -13.05 -6.24 11.47
C LEU A 210 -14.51 -5.89 11.77
N THR A 211 -14.77 -4.96 12.71
CA THR A 211 -16.12 -4.48 13.03
C THR A 211 -16.79 -3.84 11.81
N ALA A 212 -16.08 -3.01 11.06
CA ALA A 212 -16.61 -2.41 9.83
C ALA A 212 -17.00 -3.49 8.80
N ALA A 213 -16.15 -4.51 8.61
CA ALA A 213 -16.44 -5.62 7.71
C ALA A 213 -17.65 -6.45 8.18
N GLU A 214 -17.78 -6.71 9.50
CA GLU A 214 -18.90 -7.42 10.13
C GLU A 214 -20.23 -6.67 9.95
N THR A 215 -20.18 -5.33 10.00
CA THR A 215 -21.38 -4.48 9.82
C THR A 215 -21.76 -4.26 8.36
N GLY A 216 -21.16 -4.99 7.41
CA GLY A 216 -21.59 -5.05 6.02
C GLY A 216 -20.82 -4.15 5.04
N HIS A 217 -19.72 -3.55 5.46
CA HIS A 217 -18.90 -2.72 4.58
C HIS A 217 -17.81 -3.54 3.87
N LEU A 218 -17.41 -3.14 2.66
CA LEU A 218 -16.19 -3.65 2.05
C LEU A 218 -15.00 -2.91 2.65
N VAL A 219 -14.16 -3.63 3.38
CA VAL A 219 -12.93 -3.07 3.97
C VAL A 219 -11.73 -3.58 3.18
N LEU A 220 -10.94 -2.65 2.63
CA LEU A 220 -9.68 -2.91 1.98
C LEU A 220 -8.55 -2.44 2.90
N GLY A 221 -7.69 -3.35 3.35
CA GLY A 221 -6.61 -3.00 4.28
C GLY A 221 -5.23 -3.42 3.78
N THR A 222 -4.16 -2.75 4.24
CA THR A 222 -2.80 -3.22 3.97
C THR A 222 -2.07 -3.65 5.26
N LEU A 223 -1.16 -4.62 5.10
CA LEU A 223 -0.28 -5.13 6.15
C LEU A 223 1.14 -5.34 5.59
N HIS A 224 2.14 -5.42 6.49
CA HIS A 224 3.53 -5.68 6.11
C HIS A 224 3.93 -7.17 6.11
N THR A 225 2.99 -8.07 6.34
CA THR A 225 3.22 -9.52 6.28
C THR A 225 3.59 -9.93 4.85
N THR A 226 4.64 -10.73 4.70
CA THR A 226 5.22 -11.06 3.38
C THR A 226 4.64 -12.33 2.75
N ARG A 227 3.87 -13.12 3.49
CA ARG A 227 3.22 -14.36 3.03
C ARG A 227 1.74 -14.34 3.37
N ALA A 228 0.91 -14.67 2.41
CA ALA A 228 -0.56 -14.64 2.60
C ALA A 228 -1.02 -15.65 3.67
N LYS A 229 -0.37 -16.81 3.73
CA LYS A 229 -0.65 -17.87 4.71
C LYS A 229 -0.45 -17.42 6.17
N ASP A 230 0.46 -16.48 6.42
CA ASP A 230 0.83 -16.04 7.76
C ASP A 230 -0.05 -14.88 8.26
N VAL A 231 -0.88 -14.31 7.38
CA VAL A 231 -1.72 -13.14 7.70
C VAL A 231 -2.74 -13.43 8.79
N PRO A 232 -3.50 -14.56 8.75
CA PRO A 232 -4.46 -14.87 9.82
C PRO A 232 -3.80 -14.95 11.19
N ALA A 233 -2.73 -15.71 11.33
CA ALA A 233 -1.98 -15.82 12.58
C ALA A 233 -1.43 -14.47 13.04
N ARG A 234 -0.89 -13.64 12.11
CA ARG A 234 -0.37 -12.31 12.42
C ARG A 234 -1.45 -11.37 12.99
N ILE A 235 -2.65 -11.40 12.43
CA ILE A 235 -3.78 -10.61 12.93
C ILE A 235 -4.18 -11.08 14.32
N ILE A 236 -4.36 -12.38 14.52
CA ILE A 236 -4.79 -12.96 15.80
C ILE A 236 -3.78 -12.66 16.90
N HIS A 237 -2.48 -12.85 16.64
CA HIS A 237 -1.41 -12.59 17.60
C HIS A 237 -1.16 -11.10 17.90
N ALA A 238 -1.80 -10.18 17.18
CA ALA A 238 -1.78 -8.77 17.54
C ALA A 238 -2.64 -8.46 18.77
N PHE A 239 -3.47 -9.41 19.22
CA PHE A 239 -4.38 -9.25 20.35
C PHE A 239 -3.92 -10.05 21.58
N PRO A 240 -4.28 -9.60 22.80
CA PRO A 240 -4.10 -10.37 24.02
C PRO A 240 -4.80 -11.74 23.94
N GLY A 241 -4.28 -12.72 24.67
CA GLY A 241 -4.74 -14.10 24.58
C GLY A 241 -6.23 -14.33 24.84
N ASP A 242 -6.80 -13.55 25.76
CA ASP A 242 -8.23 -13.57 26.12
C ASP A 242 -9.16 -13.08 24.99
N ARG A 243 -8.64 -12.31 24.02
CA ARG A 243 -9.40 -11.82 22.86
C ARG A 243 -9.19 -12.62 21.58
N GLN A 244 -8.18 -13.50 21.54
CA GLN A 244 -7.80 -14.18 20.30
C GLN A 244 -8.90 -15.09 19.74
N GLU A 245 -9.71 -15.74 20.59
CA GLU A 245 -10.82 -16.58 20.16
C GLU A 245 -11.91 -15.76 19.46
N GLU A 246 -12.29 -14.62 20.04
CA GLU A 246 -13.22 -13.65 19.41
C GLU A 246 -12.71 -13.21 18.03
N ILE A 247 -11.44 -12.81 17.96
CA ILE A 247 -10.80 -12.34 16.71
C ILE A 247 -10.73 -13.43 15.66
N ARG A 248 -10.46 -14.69 16.04
CA ARG A 248 -10.53 -15.85 15.13
C ARG A 248 -11.92 -15.98 14.50
N GLY A 249 -12.97 -15.88 15.32
CA GLY A 249 -14.35 -15.93 14.86
C GLY A 249 -14.65 -14.83 13.86
N LEU A 250 -14.34 -13.58 14.21
CA LEU A 250 -14.56 -12.41 13.35
C LEU A 250 -13.77 -12.49 12.05
N LEU A 251 -12.49 -12.86 12.12
CA LEU A 251 -11.63 -13.00 10.95
C LEU A 251 -12.11 -14.13 10.03
N ALA A 252 -12.44 -15.29 10.58
CA ALA A 252 -12.94 -16.43 9.81
C ALA A 252 -14.27 -16.12 9.08
N ALA A 253 -15.11 -15.27 9.67
CA ALA A 253 -16.40 -14.87 9.08
C ALA A 253 -16.24 -13.81 8.00
N ASN A 254 -15.37 -12.83 8.22
CA ASN A 254 -15.33 -11.60 7.42
C ASN A 254 -14.17 -11.51 6.42
N LEU A 255 -13.10 -12.29 6.59
CA LEU A 255 -12.00 -12.33 5.61
C LEU A 255 -12.54 -12.88 4.28
N VAL A 256 -12.27 -12.20 3.18
CA VAL A 256 -12.60 -12.66 1.83
C VAL A 256 -11.37 -13.20 1.12
N THR A 257 -10.32 -12.39 1.05
CA THR A 257 -9.08 -12.77 0.36
C THR A 257 -7.88 -11.98 0.89
N VAL A 258 -6.71 -12.59 0.77
CA VAL A 258 -5.41 -11.95 1.04
C VAL A 258 -4.58 -12.03 -0.23
N SER A 259 -4.02 -10.90 -0.66
CA SER A 259 -3.00 -10.84 -1.70
C SER A 259 -1.68 -10.41 -1.10
N SER A 260 -0.74 -11.34 -0.95
CA SER A 260 0.63 -10.99 -0.59
C SER A 260 1.46 -10.78 -1.84
N GLN A 261 2.22 -9.68 -1.90
CA GLN A 261 2.85 -9.29 -3.14
C GLN A 261 4.33 -8.90 -2.98
N MET A 262 5.07 -9.15 -4.06
CA MET A 262 6.47 -8.82 -4.19
C MET A 262 6.74 -8.23 -5.57
N LEU A 263 7.53 -7.15 -5.64
CA LEU A 263 8.07 -6.62 -6.90
C LEU A 263 9.46 -7.22 -7.14
N TYR A 264 9.57 -7.96 -8.23
CA TYR A 264 10.86 -8.43 -8.74
C TYR A 264 11.33 -7.53 -9.89
N ARG A 265 12.57 -7.08 -9.82
CA ARG A 265 13.19 -6.22 -10.84
C ARG A 265 14.42 -6.89 -11.42
N SER A 266 14.48 -6.94 -12.75
CA SER A 266 15.65 -7.38 -13.49
C SER A 266 15.90 -6.44 -14.67
N GLY A 267 17.02 -5.75 -14.64
CA GLY A 267 17.34 -4.72 -15.63
C GLY A 267 16.29 -3.60 -15.65
N LYS A 268 15.61 -3.43 -16.79
CA LYS A 268 14.54 -2.44 -16.96
C LYS A 268 13.13 -3.01 -16.70
N GLU A 269 13.02 -4.32 -16.53
CA GLU A 269 11.75 -4.99 -16.36
C GLU A 269 11.38 -5.13 -14.88
N THR A 270 10.08 -5.04 -14.59
CA THR A 270 9.53 -5.18 -13.25
C THR A 270 8.32 -6.09 -13.31
N TRP A 271 8.31 -7.13 -12.49
CA TRP A 271 7.19 -8.05 -12.37
C TRP A 271 6.56 -7.93 -10.98
N LEU A 272 5.26 -7.84 -10.97
CA LEU A 272 4.47 -7.95 -9.75
C LEU A 272 4.06 -9.41 -9.56
N LEU A 273 4.52 -10.00 -8.48
CA LEU A 273 4.18 -11.35 -8.07
C LEU A 273 3.18 -11.31 -6.93
N ARG A 274 2.15 -12.15 -7.01
CA ARG A 274 1.12 -12.26 -5.97
C ARG A 274 0.93 -13.70 -5.53
N GLU A 275 1.01 -13.90 -4.23
CA GLU A 275 0.47 -15.03 -3.51
C GLU A 275 -0.96 -14.69 -3.11
N ILE A 276 -1.93 -15.54 -3.40
CA ILE A 276 -3.35 -15.28 -3.15
C ILE A 276 -3.92 -16.38 -2.26
N LEU A 277 -4.49 -15.98 -1.15
CA LEU A 277 -5.30 -16.81 -0.26
C LEU A 277 -6.77 -16.36 -0.37
N THR A 278 -7.66 -17.28 -0.67
CA THR A 278 -9.12 -17.03 -0.64
C THR A 278 -9.74 -17.76 0.54
N ASN A 279 -10.55 -17.07 1.32
CA ASN A 279 -11.18 -17.63 2.51
C ASN A 279 -12.40 -18.50 2.14
N VAL A 280 -12.13 -19.67 1.56
CA VAL A 280 -13.16 -20.70 1.35
C VAL A 280 -13.55 -21.34 2.69
N ALA A 281 -14.70 -22.04 2.72
CA ALA A 281 -15.22 -22.65 3.95
C ALA A 281 -14.19 -23.50 4.72
N ALA A 282 -13.32 -24.23 4.01
CA ALA A 282 -12.24 -25.02 4.63
C ALA A 282 -11.21 -24.12 5.31
N VAL A 283 -10.78 -23.01 4.68
CA VAL A 283 -9.82 -22.05 5.25
C VAL A 283 -10.46 -21.33 6.46
N ALA A 284 -11.71 -20.90 6.34
CA ALA A 284 -12.46 -20.29 7.45
C ALA A 284 -12.54 -21.24 8.67
N HIS A 285 -12.75 -22.53 8.43
CA HIS A 285 -12.74 -23.55 9.49
C HIS A 285 -11.36 -23.66 10.14
N LEU A 286 -10.28 -23.72 9.36
CA LEU A 286 -8.91 -23.78 9.90
C LEU A 286 -8.57 -22.55 10.76
N ILE A 287 -8.96 -21.34 10.31
CA ILE A 287 -8.76 -20.12 11.10
C ILE A 287 -9.50 -20.21 12.44
N ARG A 288 -10.76 -20.69 12.42
CA ARG A 288 -11.60 -20.80 13.61
C ARG A 288 -11.02 -21.78 14.62
N GLU A 289 -10.50 -22.92 14.13
CA GLU A 289 -9.91 -23.99 14.95
C GLU A 289 -8.47 -23.73 15.38
N GLY A 290 -7.86 -22.62 14.97
CA GLY A 290 -6.45 -22.32 15.25
C GLY A 290 -5.46 -23.26 14.56
N LYS A 291 -5.80 -23.71 13.35
CA LYS A 291 -5.01 -24.65 12.54
C LYS A 291 -4.45 -23.99 11.28
N GLU A 292 -4.02 -22.72 11.39
CA GLU A 292 -3.57 -21.91 10.25
C GLU A 292 -2.36 -22.52 9.55
N GLU A 293 -1.58 -23.36 10.24
CA GLU A 293 -0.43 -24.08 9.67
C GLU A 293 -0.82 -25.03 8.52
N GLN A 294 -2.11 -25.38 8.40
CA GLN A 294 -2.62 -26.25 7.32
C GLN A 294 -3.07 -25.46 6.08
N ILE A 295 -3.20 -24.14 6.16
CA ILE A 295 -3.61 -23.28 5.04
C ILE A 295 -2.73 -23.46 3.78
N PRO A 296 -1.38 -23.59 3.89
CA PRO A 296 -0.52 -23.77 2.72
C PRO A 296 -0.94 -24.92 1.79
N SER A 297 -1.38 -26.02 2.34
CA SER A 297 -1.83 -27.19 1.55
C SER A 297 -3.03 -26.86 0.67
N TYR A 298 -3.97 -26.05 1.15
CA TYR A 298 -5.12 -25.58 0.36
C TYR A 298 -4.69 -24.58 -0.73
N MET A 299 -3.72 -23.72 -0.42
CA MET A 299 -3.20 -22.77 -1.41
C MET A 299 -2.47 -23.49 -2.56
N GLU A 300 -1.73 -24.57 -2.26
CA GLU A 300 -1.03 -25.39 -3.26
C GLU A 300 -1.99 -26.09 -4.21
N MET A 301 -3.20 -26.46 -3.75
CA MET A 301 -4.25 -27.04 -4.59
C MET A 301 -4.81 -26.06 -5.62
N GLY A 302 -4.60 -24.73 -5.46
CA GLY A 302 -5.03 -23.69 -6.39
C GLY A 302 -6.56 -23.48 -6.45
N LEU A 303 -7.31 -23.95 -5.46
CA LEU A 303 -8.76 -23.79 -5.39
C LEU A 303 -9.15 -22.31 -5.30
N SER A 304 -10.23 -21.92 -5.96
CA SER A 304 -10.79 -20.55 -5.91
C SER A 304 -9.77 -19.46 -6.22
N GLN A 305 -8.86 -19.71 -7.17
CA GLN A 305 -7.75 -18.86 -7.58
C GLN A 305 -6.66 -18.66 -6.49
N MET A 306 -6.65 -19.50 -5.46
CA MET A 306 -5.52 -19.53 -4.53
C MET A 306 -4.24 -19.85 -5.28
N ARG A 307 -3.15 -19.24 -4.85
CA ARG A 307 -1.83 -19.41 -5.49
C ARG A 307 -0.73 -19.10 -4.50
N THR A 308 0.25 -19.97 -4.41
CA THR A 308 1.47 -19.70 -3.64
C THR A 308 2.40 -18.77 -4.42
N MET A 309 3.34 -18.12 -3.71
CA MET A 309 4.35 -17.28 -4.36
C MET A 309 5.19 -18.10 -5.38
N LYS A 310 5.50 -19.35 -5.06
CA LYS A 310 6.22 -20.27 -5.93
C LYS A 310 5.45 -20.50 -7.25
N GLN A 311 4.16 -20.75 -7.17
CA GLN A 311 3.29 -20.90 -8.36
C GLN A 311 3.22 -19.60 -9.18
N ALA A 312 3.16 -18.43 -8.51
CA ALA A 312 3.21 -17.14 -9.18
C ALA A 312 4.51 -16.96 -9.98
N MET A 313 5.64 -17.36 -9.42
CA MET A 313 6.94 -17.31 -10.10
C MET A 313 7.02 -18.24 -11.32
N TYR A 314 6.49 -19.45 -11.22
CA TYR A 314 6.44 -20.36 -12.37
C TYR A 314 5.55 -19.83 -13.50
N ALA A 315 4.52 -19.05 -13.18
CA ALA A 315 3.64 -18.42 -14.16
C ALA A 315 4.26 -17.20 -14.86
N MET A 316 5.40 -16.66 -14.38
CA MET A 316 6.07 -15.53 -15.01
C MET A 316 6.50 -15.86 -16.44
N LYS A 317 6.18 -14.95 -17.37
CA LYS A 317 6.67 -14.99 -18.75
C LYS A 317 7.84 -14.02 -18.93
N GLY A 318 8.77 -14.35 -19.81
CA GLY A 318 9.89 -13.45 -20.16
C GLY A 318 11.08 -13.44 -19.19
N ILE A 319 11.03 -14.23 -18.11
CA ILE A 319 12.17 -14.39 -17.18
C ILE A 319 13.06 -15.58 -17.63
N SER A 320 14.38 -15.41 -17.56
CA SER A 320 15.32 -16.51 -17.82
C SER A 320 15.26 -17.58 -16.73
N GLU A 321 15.57 -18.85 -17.09
CA GLU A 321 15.59 -19.96 -16.13
C GLU A 321 16.53 -19.71 -14.95
N ARG A 322 17.71 -19.14 -15.24
CA ARG A 322 18.70 -18.77 -14.22
C ARG A 322 18.19 -17.71 -13.23
N GLU A 323 17.42 -16.74 -13.71
CA GLU A 323 16.80 -15.72 -12.84
C GLU A 323 15.68 -16.32 -12.02
N ARG A 324 14.86 -17.20 -12.62
CA ARG A 324 13.80 -17.93 -11.92
C ARG A 324 14.36 -18.77 -10.77
N GLU A 325 15.45 -19.50 -11.00
CA GLU A 325 16.14 -20.26 -9.95
C GLU A 325 16.66 -19.38 -8.81
N ARG A 326 17.25 -18.21 -9.15
CA ARG A 326 17.69 -17.25 -8.12
C ARG A 326 16.52 -16.73 -7.28
N LEU A 327 15.42 -16.44 -7.95
CA LEU A 327 14.22 -15.93 -7.30
C LEU A 327 13.60 -17.00 -6.38
N LEU A 328 13.54 -18.26 -6.84
CA LEU A 328 13.06 -19.39 -6.03
C LEU A 328 13.90 -19.59 -4.76
N LYS A 329 15.25 -19.50 -4.88
CA LYS A 329 16.17 -19.58 -3.72
C LYS A 329 15.98 -18.43 -2.73
N SER A 330 15.49 -17.28 -3.16
CA SER A 330 15.22 -16.14 -2.27
C SER A 330 13.93 -16.28 -1.46
N LEU A 331 13.10 -17.31 -1.75
CA LEU A 331 11.86 -17.62 -1.02
C LEU A 331 12.05 -18.65 0.09
N GLU A 332 13.16 -19.38 0.04
CA GLU A 332 13.57 -20.34 1.09
C GLU A 332 14.22 -19.58 2.27
#